data_da6f751eeb2f3291803e00d4583853e5
#
_entry.id   da6f751eeb2f3291803e00d4583853e5
#
_cell.length_a   1.000
_cell.length_b   1.000
_cell.length_c   1.000
_cell.angle_alpha   90.00
_cell.angle_beta   90.00
_cell.angle_gamma   90.00
#
_symmetry.space_group_name_H-M   'P 1'
#
loop_
_entity.id
_entity.type
_entity.pdbx_description
1 polymer ?
#
loop_
_entity_poly.entity_id
_entity_poly.type
_entity_poly.pdbx_seq_one_letter_code
_entity_poly.pdbx_strand_id
1 'polypeptide(L)'
;TMHVIADLTIVPIGVGLSVSNYIAACERILRDAGLTIQLHAYGTNIEGEWDEVFAAIKRCQEVVHEMGAPRITCVLKYGTRTDRAQSMDDKVRSVEEKLRAG
;
A
#
# COMPACT_ATOMS: atom_id res chain seq x y z
N THR A 1 -5.53 19.38 -1.37
CA THR A 1 -4.93 18.02 -1.42
C THR A 1 -5.01 17.38 -0.05
N MET A 2 -5.16 16.07 -0.05
CA MET A 2 -5.28 15.32 1.19
C MET A 2 -4.22 14.21 1.21
N HIS A 3 -3.36 14.23 2.21
CA HIS A 3 -2.37 13.20 2.42
C HIS A 3 -3.01 11.98 3.08
N VAL A 4 -2.71 10.79 2.57
CA VAL A 4 -3.23 9.54 3.10
C VAL A 4 -2.09 8.58 3.39
N ILE A 5 -2.22 7.83 4.48
CA ILE A 5 -1.38 6.70 4.82
C ILE A 5 -2.26 5.46 4.78
N ALA A 6 -1.81 4.44 4.07
CA ALA A 6 -2.61 3.23 3.84
C ALA A 6 -1.79 1.97 4.06
N ASP A 7 -2.51 0.88 4.30
CA ASP A 7 -1.96 -0.46 4.31
C ASP A 7 -2.82 -1.30 3.38
N LEU A 8 -2.22 -1.82 2.32
CA LEU A 8 -2.90 -2.54 1.26
C LEU A 8 -2.46 -3.99 1.20
N THR A 9 -3.43 -4.90 1.21
CA THR A 9 -3.21 -6.32 0.95
C THR A 9 -4.02 -6.72 -0.27
N ILE A 10 -3.35 -7.24 -1.31
CA ILE A 10 -3.99 -7.70 -2.54
C ILE A 10 -3.91 -9.22 -2.56
N VAL A 11 -5.07 -9.87 -2.72
CA VAL A 11 -5.16 -11.33 -2.75
C VAL A 11 -5.77 -11.77 -4.09
N PRO A 12 -4.93 -12.13 -5.07
CA PRO A 12 -5.41 -12.74 -6.32
C PRO A 12 -5.97 -14.12 -6.02
N ILE A 13 -7.12 -14.45 -6.60
CA ILE A 13 -7.81 -15.71 -6.39
C ILE A 13 -7.92 -16.46 -7.72
N GLY A 14 -7.67 -17.78 -7.69
CA GLY A 14 -7.77 -18.63 -8.89
C GLY A 14 -6.49 -18.69 -9.71
N VAL A 15 -5.34 -18.36 -9.12
CA VAL A 15 -4.05 -18.31 -9.81
C VAL A 15 -2.99 -19.24 -9.20
N GLY A 16 -3.39 -20.15 -8.30
CA GLY A 16 -2.48 -21.07 -7.64
C GLY A 16 -2.03 -20.57 -6.28
N LEU A 17 -1.00 -21.20 -5.75
CA LEU A 17 -0.53 -20.95 -4.38
C LEU A 17 0.43 -19.77 -4.26
N SER A 18 1.23 -19.52 -5.30
CA SER A 18 2.19 -18.41 -5.28
C SER A 18 1.62 -17.18 -5.95
N VAL A 19 1.68 -16.04 -5.28
CA VAL A 19 1.17 -14.77 -5.77
C VAL A 19 2.26 -13.71 -5.93
N SER A 20 3.52 -14.09 -5.73
CA SER A 20 4.62 -13.11 -5.68
C SER A 20 4.80 -12.31 -6.97
N ASN A 21 4.52 -12.90 -8.14
CA ASN A 21 4.60 -12.15 -9.41
C ASN A 21 3.56 -11.04 -9.49
N TYR A 22 2.36 -11.31 -8.97
CA TYR A 22 1.28 -10.31 -8.92
C TYR A 22 1.64 -9.18 -7.97
N ILE A 23 2.17 -9.52 -6.81
CA ILE A 23 2.60 -8.53 -5.81
C ILE A 23 3.75 -7.67 -6.36
N ALA A 24 4.74 -8.29 -7.02
CA ALA A 24 5.84 -7.55 -7.64
C ALA A 24 5.34 -6.54 -8.69
N ALA A 25 4.37 -6.92 -9.50
CA ALA A 25 3.77 -6.02 -10.48
C ALA A 25 3.10 -4.81 -9.80
N CYS A 26 2.38 -5.05 -8.71
CA CYS A 26 1.75 -3.99 -7.94
C CYS A 26 2.79 -3.06 -7.30
N GLU A 27 3.86 -3.62 -6.74
CA GLU A 27 4.93 -2.81 -6.15
C GLU A 27 5.57 -1.88 -7.17
N ARG A 28 5.79 -2.35 -8.40
CA ARG A 28 6.33 -1.51 -9.48
C ARG A 28 5.38 -0.36 -9.81
N ILE A 29 4.07 -0.64 -9.88
CA ILE A 29 3.06 0.40 -10.16
C ILE A 29 3.06 1.47 -9.09
N LEU A 30 3.03 1.06 -7.83
CA LEU A 30 2.99 1.99 -6.69
C LEU A 30 4.25 2.86 -6.64
N ARG A 31 5.41 2.24 -6.84
CA ARG A 31 6.69 2.96 -6.86
C ARG A 31 6.77 3.94 -8.02
N ASP A 32 6.38 3.50 -9.22
CA ASP A 32 6.47 4.33 -10.42
C ASP A 32 5.46 5.47 -10.42
N ALA A 33 4.42 5.38 -9.61
CA ALA A 33 3.47 6.46 -9.37
C ALA A 33 4.03 7.58 -8.48
N GLY A 34 5.26 7.41 -7.96
CA GLY A 34 5.90 8.41 -7.11
C GLY A 34 5.44 8.36 -5.65
N LEU A 35 4.77 7.29 -5.26
CA LEU A 35 4.29 7.11 -3.88
C LEU A 35 5.43 6.60 -2.99
N THR A 36 5.37 6.96 -1.72
CA THR A 36 6.25 6.36 -0.72
C THR A 36 5.65 5.03 -0.29
N ILE A 37 6.40 3.95 -0.45
CA ILE A 37 5.91 2.61 -0.14
C ILE A 37 6.90 1.85 0.75
N GLN A 38 6.36 0.92 1.53
CA GLN A 38 7.15 0.00 2.32
C GLN A 38 6.46 -1.36 2.30
N LEU A 39 7.08 -2.32 1.62
CA LEU A 39 6.59 -3.70 1.57
C LEU A 39 6.81 -4.37 2.92
N HIS A 40 5.82 -5.13 3.38
CA HIS A 40 5.95 -5.98 4.56
C HIS A 40 5.36 -7.37 4.28
N ALA A 41 5.45 -8.25 5.25
CA ALA A 41 5.11 -9.68 5.03
C ALA A 41 3.66 -9.91 4.58
N TYR A 42 2.74 -9.06 5.00
CA TYR A 42 1.31 -9.23 4.73
C TYR A 42 0.70 -8.11 3.89
N GLY A 43 1.50 -7.23 3.32
CA GLY A 43 0.96 -6.14 2.52
C GLY A 43 1.97 -5.05 2.23
N THR A 44 1.48 -3.87 1.90
CA THR A 44 2.31 -2.72 1.55
C THR A 44 1.77 -1.47 2.22
N ASN A 45 2.62 -0.79 2.97
CA ASN A 45 2.31 0.56 3.44
C ASN A 45 2.52 1.54 2.29
N ILE A 46 1.59 2.48 2.15
CA ILE A 46 1.59 3.45 1.06
C ILE A 46 1.26 4.81 1.64
N GLU A 47 2.00 5.84 1.23
CA GLU A 47 1.60 7.20 1.54
C GLU A 47 1.77 8.12 0.34
N GLY A 48 0.88 9.09 0.27
CA GLY A 48 0.88 10.09 -0.77
C GLY A 48 -0.42 10.89 -0.79
N GLU A 49 -0.63 11.61 -1.87
CA GLU A 49 -1.84 12.39 -2.08
C GLU A 49 -2.99 11.43 -2.41
N TRP A 50 -4.19 11.73 -1.89
CA TRP A 50 -5.38 10.88 -1.99
C TRP A 50 -5.65 10.35 -3.40
N ASP A 51 -5.75 11.26 -4.38
CA ASP A 51 -6.10 10.86 -5.75
C ASP A 51 -5.03 9.97 -6.37
N GLU A 52 -3.77 10.27 -6.10
CA GLU A 52 -2.64 9.48 -6.62
C GLU A 52 -2.59 8.09 -6.01
N VAL A 53 -2.82 7.97 -4.70
CA VAL A 53 -2.84 6.69 -4.01
C VAL A 53 -3.95 5.81 -4.56
N PHE A 54 -5.18 6.35 -4.64
CA PHE A 54 -6.32 5.55 -5.09
C PHE A 54 -6.27 5.23 -6.59
N ALA A 55 -5.73 6.13 -7.41
CA ALA A 55 -5.51 5.83 -8.83
C ALA A 55 -4.51 4.68 -9.02
N ALA A 56 -3.43 4.67 -8.24
CA ALA A 56 -2.42 3.61 -8.29
C ALA A 56 -3.00 2.27 -7.79
N ILE A 57 -3.82 2.28 -6.75
CA ILE A 57 -4.49 1.07 -6.25
C ILE A 57 -5.42 0.50 -7.33
N LYS A 58 -6.17 1.35 -8.01
CA LYS A 58 -7.03 0.92 -9.12
C LYS A 58 -6.19 0.29 -10.24
N ARG A 59 -5.06 0.90 -10.59
CA ARG A 59 -4.17 0.37 -11.62
C ARG A 59 -3.62 -1.01 -11.22
N CYS A 60 -3.32 -1.23 -9.96
CA CYS A 60 -2.92 -2.54 -9.46
C CYS A 60 -4.00 -3.59 -9.73
N GLN A 61 -5.27 -3.27 -9.49
CA GLN A 61 -6.40 -4.18 -9.76
C GLN A 61 -6.44 -4.54 -11.25
N GLU A 62 -6.35 -3.54 -12.11
CA GLU A 62 -6.40 -3.73 -13.55
C GLU A 62 -5.29 -4.65 -14.03
N VAL A 63 -4.06 -4.42 -13.59
CA VAL A 63 -2.89 -5.22 -14.01
C VAL A 63 -2.99 -6.65 -13.49
N VAL A 64 -3.41 -6.86 -12.26
CA VAL A 64 -3.56 -8.21 -11.70
C VAL A 64 -4.61 -9.00 -12.48
N HIS A 65 -5.72 -8.38 -12.88
CA HIS A 65 -6.70 -9.02 -13.76
C HIS A 65 -6.12 -9.30 -15.15
N GLU A 66 -5.37 -8.37 -15.72
CA GLU A 66 -4.71 -8.56 -17.02
C GLU A 66 -3.71 -9.71 -17.00
N MET A 67 -3.06 -9.95 -15.85
CA MET A 67 -2.11 -11.06 -15.68
C MET A 67 -2.81 -12.41 -15.52
N GLY A 68 -4.12 -12.43 -15.45
CA GLY A 68 -4.90 -13.67 -15.46
C GLY A 68 -5.66 -14.00 -14.18
N ALA A 69 -5.61 -13.15 -13.16
CA ALA A 69 -6.39 -13.40 -11.96
C ALA A 69 -7.86 -13.07 -12.22
N PRO A 70 -8.76 -14.06 -12.16
CA PRO A 70 -10.19 -13.79 -12.44
C PRO A 70 -10.88 -13.06 -11.29
N ARG A 71 -10.31 -13.13 -10.11
CA ARG A 71 -10.89 -12.52 -8.92
C ARG A 71 -9.80 -11.98 -8.01
N ILE A 72 -10.08 -10.84 -7.38
CA ILE A 72 -9.17 -10.20 -6.43
C ILE A 72 -9.97 -9.81 -5.19
N THR A 73 -9.43 -10.12 -4.04
CA THR A 73 -9.93 -9.55 -2.78
C THR A 73 -8.83 -8.64 -2.21
N CYS A 74 -9.20 -7.42 -1.83
CA CYS A 74 -8.28 -6.50 -1.22
C CYS A 74 -8.73 -6.13 0.18
N VAL A 75 -7.75 -5.94 1.06
CA VAL A 75 -7.98 -5.29 2.33
C VAL A 75 -7.21 -3.98 2.30
N LEU A 76 -7.89 -2.88 2.52
CA LEU A 76 -7.31 -1.56 2.54
C LEU A 76 -7.69 -0.87 3.85
N LYS A 77 -6.68 -0.61 4.65
CA LYS A 77 -6.83 0.22 5.85
C LYS A 77 -6.12 1.53 5.59
N TYR A 78 -6.80 2.64 5.81
CA TYR A 78 -6.18 3.94 5.56
C TYR A 78 -6.64 4.96 6.58
N GLY A 79 -5.85 6.01 6.72
CA GLY A 79 -6.17 7.11 7.59
C GLY A 79 -5.70 8.42 7.02
N THR A 80 -6.36 9.47 7.47
CA THR A 80 -6.03 10.86 7.15
C THR A 80 -6.02 11.66 8.45
N ARG A 81 -5.31 12.78 8.45
CA ARG A 81 -5.37 13.70 9.58
C ARG A 81 -5.18 15.13 9.08
N THR A 82 -5.81 16.04 9.78
CA THR A 82 -5.81 17.46 9.41
C THR A 82 -5.15 18.36 10.46
N ASP A 83 -4.78 17.79 11.61
CA ASP A 83 -4.22 18.55 12.72
C ASP A 83 -2.72 18.83 12.58
N ARG A 84 -1.99 17.99 11.85
CA ARG A 84 -0.58 18.21 11.53
C ARG A 84 -0.12 17.29 10.40
N ALA A 85 1.01 17.63 9.78
CA ALA A 85 1.68 16.75 8.84
C ALA A 85 2.38 15.63 9.59
N GLN A 86 2.24 14.38 9.11
CA GLN A 86 2.91 13.22 9.67
C GLN A 86 3.11 12.16 8.59
N SER A 87 4.34 11.66 8.45
CA SER A 87 4.66 10.56 7.53
C SER A 87 4.57 9.21 8.24
N MET A 88 4.61 8.13 7.45
CA MET A 88 4.72 6.77 8.00
C MET A 88 5.95 6.64 8.89
N ASP A 89 7.09 7.17 8.45
CA ASP A 89 8.33 7.12 9.22
C ASP A 89 8.19 7.86 10.54
N ASP A 90 7.50 8.99 10.56
CA ASP A 90 7.24 9.74 11.79
C ASP A 90 6.46 8.92 12.79
N LYS A 91 5.45 8.18 12.32
CA LYS A 91 4.63 7.32 13.19
C LYS A 91 5.47 6.21 13.83
N VAL A 92 6.27 5.53 13.04
CA VAL A 92 7.12 4.44 13.51
C VAL A 92 8.19 4.98 14.45
N ARG A 93 8.84 6.08 14.08
CA ARG A 93 9.88 6.72 14.89
C ARG A 93 9.34 7.15 16.25
N SER A 94 8.14 7.69 16.30
CA SER A 94 7.51 8.10 17.56
C SER A 94 7.39 6.94 18.55
N VAL A 95 7.01 5.75 18.06
CA VAL A 95 6.93 4.55 18.90
C VAL A 95 8.31 4.05 19.29
N GLU A 96 9.26 4.03 18.34
CA GLU A 96 10.63 3.58 18.59
C GLU A 96 11.31 4.43 19.66
N GLU A 97 11.10 5.74 19.63
CA GLU A 97 11.65 6.66 20.63
C GLU A 97 11.11 6.36 22.02
N LYS A 98 9.81 6.05 22.14
CA LYS A 98 9.21 5.69 23.40
C LYS A 98 9.70 4.35 23.92
N LEU A 99 9.95 3.40 23.04
CA LEU A 99 10.52 2.10 23.40
C LEU A 99 11.95 2.27 23.95
N ARG A 100 12.76 3.14 23.36
CA ARG A 100 14.11 3.40 23.84
C ARG A 100 14.12 4.13 25.18
N ALA A 101 13.17 5.00 25.43
CA ALA A 101 13.08 5.77 26.66
C ALA A 101 12.52 4.96 27.84
N GLY A 102 11.76 3.94 27.53
CA GLY A 102 11.05 3.21 28.52
C GLY A 102 11.57 1.94 29.00
#